data_8eb86c630c5a29389f3caa544599d45a
#
_entry.id   8eb86c630c5a29389f3caa544599d45a
#
_cell.length_a   1.000
_cell.length_b   1.000
_cell.length_c   1.000
_cell.angle_alpha   90.00
_cell.angle_beta   90.00
_cell.angle_gamma   90.00
#
_symmetry.space_group_name_H-M   'P 1'
#
loop_
_entity.id
_entity.type
_entity.pdbx_description
1 polymer ?
#
loop_
_entity_poly.entity_id
_entity_poly.type
_entity_poly.pdbx_seq_one_letter_code
_entity_poly.pdbx_strand_id
1 'polypeptide(L)'
;MDILLVFIAALFIVLGMIGSFLPILPGPLTSWVGLLIVHFTDAVPMNWFFLGIWLAVAILIWLLDYFIPAIGTKKFGGSRYGMIGTTIGLIVGLLSPIPFGIIIGPFVGALIGEMINKTDQEKAVKAAFGSFLGFLTSTFLKFVFSIIYLGLFVMKVWEYKSAIF
;
A
#
# COMPACT_ATOMS: atom_id res chain seq x y z
N MET A 1 20.36 8.02 22.09
CA MET A 1 19.38 8.62 21.14
C MET A 1 18.97 7.63 20.08
N ASP A 2 19.86 6.74 19.70
CA ASP A 2 19.70 5.77 18.59
C ASP A 2 18.56 4.76 18.79
N ILE A 3 18.42 4.23 20.01
CA ILE A 3 17.33 3.30 20.34
C ILE A 3 15.94 3.94 20.07
N LEU A 4 15.79 5.22 20.45
CA LEU A 4 14.53 5.95 20.17
C LEU A 4 14.28 6.12 18.68
N LEU A 5 15.31 6.48 17.89
CA LEU A 5 15.23 6.60 16.44
C LEU A 5 14.91 5.26 15.77
N VAL A 6 15.52 4.17 16.22
CA VAL A 6 15.22 2.82 15.73
C VAL A 6 13.78 2.44 16.03
N PHE A 7 13.27 2.78 17.22
CA PHE A 7 11.87 2.52 17.57
C PHE A 7 10.90 3.32 16.69
N ILE A 8 11.18 4.62 16.47
CA ILE A 8 10.37 5.47 15.56
C ILE A 8 10.45 4.93 14.14
N ALA A 9 11.64 4.53 13.66
CA ALA A 9 11.82 3.92 12.34
C ALA A 9 10.97 2.65 12.19
N ALA A 10 10.98 1.76 13.19
CA ALA A 10 10.16 0.55 13.21
C ALA A 10 8.66 0.88 13.13
N LEU A 11 8.22 1.92 13.85
CA LEU A 11 6.84 2.38 13.79
C LEU A 11 6.44 2.80 12.37
N PHE A 12 7.30 3.58 11.67
CA PHE A 12 7.04 3.98 10.27
C PHE A 12 7.05 2.79 9.31
N ILE A 13 7.90 1.79 9.52
CA ILE A 13 7.88 0.54 8.73
C ILE A 13 6.55 -0.19 8.90
N VAL A 14 6.09 -0.37 10.14
CA VAL A 14 4.81 -1.04 10.42
C VAL A 14 3.63 -0.23 9.86
N LEU A 15 3.64 1.10 10.03
CA LEU A 15 2.63 1.98 9.44
C LEU A 15 2.61 1.89 7.90
N GLY A 16 3.76 1.74 7.27
CA GLY A 16 3.87 1.53 5.83
C GLY A 16 3.27 0.19 5.38
N MET A 17 3.47 -0.88 6.16
CA MET A 17 2.84 -2.18 5.90
C MET A 17 1.31 -2.09 6.02
N ILE A 18 0.79 -1.48 7.09
CA ILE A 18 -0.65 -1.25 7.27
C ILE A 18 -1.19 -0.33 6.17
N GLY A 19 -0.45 0.74 5.86
CA GLY A 19 -0.78 1.70 4.81
C GLY A 19 -0.87 1.09 3.41
N SER A 20 -0.22 -0.07 3.18
CA SER A 20 -0.32 -0.78 1.90
C SER A 20 -1.74 -1.25 1.60
N PHE A 21 -2.55 -1.49 2.62
CA PHE A 21 -3.96 -1.88 2.46
C PHE A 21 -4.88 -0.67 2.33
N LEU A 22 -4.43 0.52 2.72
CA LEU A 22 -5.23 1.74 2.66
C LEU A 22 -4.93 2.51 1.36
N PRO A 23 -5.95 2.88 0.57
CA PRO A 23 -5.73 3.56 -0.71
C PRO A 23 -5.21 5.00 -0.55
N ILE A 24 -5.29 5.57 0.66
CA ILE A 24 -4.88 6.94 0.97
C ILE A 24 -3.41 7.02 1.37
N LEU A 25 -2.88 5.96 2.01
CA LEU A 25 -1.51 5.95 2.51
C LEU A 25 -0.56 5.30 1.50
N PRO A 26 0.52 5.99 1.13
CA PRO A 26 1.53 5.42 0.24
C PRO A 26 2.46 4.49 1.04
N GLY A 27 2.01 3.23 1.29
CA GLY A 27 2.69 2.25 2.13
C GLY A 27 4.22 2.18 1.96
N PRO A 28 4.75 1.94 0.74
CA PRO A 28 6.19 1.88 0.51
C PRO A 28 6.93 3.18 0.80
N LEU A 29 6.32 4.36 0.53
CA LEU A 29 6.93 5.65 0.87
C LEU A 29 7.00 5.85 2.39
N THR A 30 5.96 5.46 3.11
CA THR A 30 5.95 5.51 4.58
C THR A 30 7.02 4.58 5.16
N SER A 31 7.16 3.37 4.60
CA SER A 31 8.24 2.44 4.97
C SER A 31 9.62 3.00 4.65
N TRP A 32 9.79 3.69 3.51
CA TRP A 32 11.04 4.35 3.16
C TRP A 32 11.42 5.45 4.18
N VAL A 33 10.45 6.20 4.69
CA VAL A 33 10.71 7.18 5.77
C VAL A 33 11.28 6.47 7.01
N GLY A 34 10.78 5.30 7.38
CA GLY A 34 11.36 4.48 8.44
C GLY A 34 12.82 4.11 8.15
N LEU A 35 13.12 3.71 6.90
CA LEU A 35 14.48 3.40 6.48
C LEU A 35 15.40 4.65 6.52
N LEU A 36 14.89 5.83 6.17
CA LEU A 36 15.61 7.09 6.30
C LEU A 36 15.92 7.42 7.76
N ILE A 37 14.94 7.26 8.67
CA ILE A 37 15.11 7.57 10.10
C ILE A 37 16.23 6.72 10.72
N VAL A 38 16.36 5.44 10.36
CA VAL A 38 17.43 4.59 10.89
C VAL A 38 18.82 5.08 10.46
N HIS A 39 18.95 5.75 9.32
CA HIS A 39 20.21 6.35 8.86
C HIS A 39 20.52 7.71 9.53
N PHE A 40 19.62 8.23 10.37
CA PHE A 40 19.92 9.38 11.25
C PHE A 40 20.47 8.99 12.61
N THR A 41 20.59 7.69 12.89
CA THR A 41 21.31 7.21 14.09
C THR A 41 22.81 7.43 13.91
N ASP A 42 23.52 7.70 15.02
CA ASP A 42 24.98 7.85 14.99
C ASP A 42 25.67 6.52 14.61
N ALA A 43 24.99 5.39 14.86
CA ALA A 43 25.51 4.04 14.61
C ALA A 43 25.50 3.65 13.13
N VAL A 44 24.52 4.12 12.33
CA VAL A 44 24.33 3.71 10.93
C VAL A 44 24.86 4.79 10.00
N PRO A 45 25.92 4.52 9.21
CA PRO A 45 26.49 5.52 8.30
C PRO A 45 25.47 5.91 7.23
N MET A 46 25.37 7.23 6.97
CA MET A 46 24.48 7.78 5.96
C MET A 46 24.89 7.32 4.56
N ASN A 47 24.01 6.64 3.87
CA ASN A 47 24.22 6.17 2.50
C ASN A 47 23.16 6.74 1.55
N TRP A 48 23.42 7.92 1.02
CA TRP A 48 22.50 8.63 0.12
C TRP A 48 22.21 7.88 -1.18
N PHE A 49 23.16 7.10 -1.70
CA PHE A 49 22.97 6.32 -2.93
C PHE A 49 21.96 5.19 -2.68
N PHE A 50 22.12 4.46 -1.58
CA PHE A 50 21.19 3.42 -1.16
C PHE A 50 19.79 3.99 -0.93
N LEU A 51 19.68 5.07 -0.16
CA LEU A 51 18.40 5.73 0.14
C LEU A 51 17.75 6.27 -1.14
N GLY A 52 18.53 6.83 -2.07
CA GLY A 52 18.03 7.33 -3.34
C GLY A 52 17.44 6.24 -4.25
N ILE A 53 18.10 5.09 -4.35
CA ILE A 53 17.57 3.94 -5.10
C ILE A 53 16.23 3.50 -4.51
N TRP A 54 16.18 3.29 -3.20
CA TRP A 54 14.96 2.82 -2.54
C TRP A 54 13.85 3.88 -2.54
N LEU A 55 14.18 5.18 -2.52
CA LEU A 55 13.20 6.23 -2.75
C LEU A 55 12.60 6.14 -4.16
N ALA A 56 13.43 5.95 -5.17
CA ALA A 56 12.97 5.79 -6.55
C ALA A 56 12.04 4.58 -6.70
N VAL A 57 12.37 3.46 -6.04
CA VAL A 57 11.50 2.28 -5.99
C VAL A 57 10.17 2.60 -5.30
N ALA A 58 10.18 3.29 -4.15
CA ALA A 58 8.97 3.66 -3.43
C ALA A 58 8.06 4.56 -4.28
N ILE A 59 8.64 5.55 -4.98
CA ILE A 59 7.91 6.44 -5.90
C ILE A 59 7.34 5.64 -7.09
N LEU A 60 8.11 4.72 -7.66
CA LEU A 60 7.64 3.87 -8.75
C LEU A 60 6.42 3.05 -8.34
N ILE A 61 6.48 2.40 -7.17
CA ILE A 61 5.34 1.61 -6.65
C ILE A 61 4.14 2.50 -6.36
N TRP A 62 4.36 3.70 -5.82
CA TRP A 62 3.29 4.68 -5.61
C TRP A 62 2.63 5.12 -6.92
N LEU A 63 3.40 5.36 -7.98
CA LEU A 63 2.84 5.65 -9.31
C LEU A 63 2.06 4.46 -9.87
N LEU A 64 2.58 3.23 -9.75
CA LEU A 64 1.90 2.02 -10.20
C LEU A 64 0.57 1.79 -9.47
N ASP A 65 0.44 2.24 -8.22
CA ASP A 65 -0.80 2.19 -7.44
C ASP A 65 -1.98 2.93 -8.12
N TYR A 66 -1.69 3.94 -8.94
CA TYR A 66 -2.70 4.63 -9.74
C TYR A 66 -2.95 3.95 -11.10
N PHE A 67 -1.88 3.46 -11.73
CA PHE A 67 -2.00 2.89 -13.08
C PHE A 67 -2.61 1.49 -13.09
N ILE A 68 -2.25 0.62 -12.15
CA ILE A 68 -2.71 -0.78 -12.12
C ILE A 68 -4.23 -0.87 -11.98
N PRO A 69 -4.90 -0.21 -11.01
CA PRO A 69 -6.36 -0.23 -10.91
C PRO A 69 -7.04 0.40 -12.14
N ALA A 70 -6.48 1.48 -12.68
CA ALA A 70 -7.03 2.13 -13.87
C ALA A 70 -7.01 1.21 -15.11
N ILE A 71 -5.91 0.47 -15.31
CA ILE A 71 -5.80 -0.52 -16.39
C ILE A 71 -6.78 -1.67 -16.16
N GLY A 72 -6.87 -2.19 -14.92
CA GLY A 72 -7.80 -3.25 -14.54
C GLY A 72 -9.25 -2.83 -14.84
N THR A 73 -9.66 -1.67 -14.33
CA THR A 73 -10.99 -1.10 -14.58
C THR A 73 -11.28 -0.94 -16.06
N LYS A 74 -10.36 -0.33 -16.81
CA LYS A 74 -10.53 -0.10 -18.26
C LYS A 74 -10.64 -1.39 -19.07
N LYS A 75 -9.82 -2.40 -18.74
CA LYS A 75 -9.81 -3.70 -19.43
C LYS A 75 -11.12 -4.47 -19.27
N PHE A 76 -11.80 -4.31 -18.14
CA PHE A 76 -13.07 -4.99 -17.84
C PHE A 76 -14.31 -4.09 -18.03
N GLY A 77 -14.13 -2.89 -18.61
CA GLY A 77 -15.23 -1.96 -18.91
C GLY A 77 -15.77 -1.24 -17.68
N GLY A 78 -14.97 -1.14 -16.61
CA GLY A 78 -15.34 -0.43 -15.39
C GLY A 78 -15.30 1.09 -15.55
N SER A 79 -16.08 1.77 -14.71
CA SER A 79 -16.21 3.21 -14.67
C SER A 79 -15.45 3.84 -13.49
N ARG A 80 -15.38 5.18 -13.45
CA ARG A 80 -14.88 5.91 -12.27
C ARG A 80 -15.74 5.67 -11.03
N TYR A 81 -17.05 5.44 -11.22
CA TYR A 81 -17.95 5.12 -10.12
C TYR A 81 -17.61 3.78 -9.48
N GLY A 82 -17.24 2.78 -10.28
CA GLY A 82 -16.73 1.49 -9.78
C GLY A 82 -15.44 1.65 -8.94
N MET A 83 -14.48 2.46 -9.41
CA MET A 83 -13.24 2.73 -8.64
C MET A 83 -13.51 3.44 -7.30
N ILE A 84 -14.35 4.47 -7.31
CA ILE A 84 -14.75 5.19 -6.08
C ILE A 84 -15.50 4.24 -5.15
N GLY A 85 -16.42 3.45 -5.68
CA GLY A 85 -17.15 2.44 -4.94
C GLY A 85 -16.23 1.42 -4.28
N THR A 86 -15.19 0.94 -5.01
CA THR A 86 -14.16 0.05 -4.46
C THR A 86 -13.48 0.65 -3.22
N THR A 87 -13.09 1.91 -3.30
CA THR A 87 -12.41 2.62 -2.19
C THR A 87 -13.35 2.79 -0.99
N ILE A 88 -14.59 3.23 -1.22
CA ILE A 88 -15.59 3.38 -0.16
C ILE A 88 -15.91 2.02 0.46
N GLY A 89 -16.12 1.00 -0.38
CA GLY A 89 -16.39 -0.37 0.07
C GLY A 89 -15.26 -0.95 0.92
N LEU A 90 -13.99 -0.65 0.59
CA LEU A 90 -12.85 -1.04 1.42
C LEU A 90 -12.93 -0.41 2.81
N ILE A 91 -13.17 0.91 2.88
CA ILE A 91 -13.25 1.63 4.17
C ILE A 91 -14.40 1.07 5.00
N VAL A 92 -15.58 0.91 4.39
CA VAL A 92 -16.75 0.32 5.07
C VAL A 92 -16.47 -1.11 5.50
N GLY A 93 -15.87 -1.92 4.63
CA GLY A 93 -15.51 -3.30 4.93
C GLY A 93 -14.48 -3.44 6.06
N LEU A 94 -13.52 -2.51 6.13
CA LEU A 94 -12.51 -2.46 7.20
C LEU A 94 -13.14 -2.10 8.56
N LEU A 95 -14.09 -1.17 8.56
CA LEU A 95 -14.76 -0.70 9.77
C LEU A 95 -15.93 -1.63 10.21
N SER A 96 -16.34 -2.52 9.32
CA SER A 96 -17.43 -3.45 9.57
C SER A 96 -16.97 -4.64 10.43
N PRO A 97 -17.79 -5.13 11.38
CA PRO A 97 -17.50 -6.36 12.12
C PRO A 97 -17.67 -7.64 11.27
N ILE A 98 -17.87 -7.53 9.96
CA ILE A 98 -18.09 -8.65 9.06
C ILE A 98 -16.76 -9.36 8.78
N PRO A 99 -16.65 -10.68 8.99
CA PRO A 99 -15.49 -11.45 8.60
C PRO A 99 -15.20 -11.26 7.11
N PHE A 100 -13.93 -11.05 6.75
CA PHE A 100 -13.49 -10.77 5.37
C PHE A 100 -14.06 -9.47 4.74
N GLY A 101 -14.61 -8.54 5.54
CA GLY A 101 -15.14 -7.26 5.06
C GLY A 101 -14.15 -6.47 4.22
N ILE A 102 -12.86 -6.55 4.55
CA ILE A 102 -11.76 -5.90 3.80
C ILE A 102 -11.62 -6.43 2.36
N ILE A 103 -12.06 -7.66 2.09
CA ILE A 103 -12.02 -8.28 0.76
C ILE A 103 -13.37 -8.10 0.05
N ILE A 104 -14.46 -8.36 0.77
CA ILE A 104 -15.83 -8.29 0.24
C ILE A 104 -16.23 -6.84 -0.04
N GLY A 105 -15.86 -5.92 0.86
CA GLY A 105 -16.21 -4.51 0.79
C GLY A 105 -15.81 -3.85 -0.54
N PRO A 106 -14.57 -3.95 -0.99
CA PRO A 106 -14.13 -3.41 -2.28
C PRO A 106 -14.93 -3.94 -3.48
N PHE A 107 -15.23 -5.23 -3.50
CA PHE A 107 -16.01 -5.84 -4.57
C PHE A 107 -17.46 -5.35 -4.59
N VAL A 108 -18.12 -5.38 -3.44
CA VAL A 108 -19.51 -4.89 -3.29
C VAL A 108 -19.58 -3.40 -3.58
N GLY A 109 -18.63 -2.62 -3.09
CA GLY A 109 -18.55 -1.20 -3.38
C GLY A 109 -18.35 -0.90 -4.86
N ALA A 110 -17.48 -1.66 -5.54
CA ALA A 110 -17.32 -1.55 -6.99
C ALA A 110 -18.63 -1.85 -7.74
N LEU A 111 -19.33 -2.91 -7.35
CA LEU A 111 -20.60 -3.31 -7.94
C LEU A 111 -21.66 -2.21 -7.78
N ILE A 112 -21.82 -1.67 -6.58
CA ILE A 112 -22.74 -0.56 -6.31
C ILE A 112 -22.36 0.66 -7.15
N GLY A 113 -21.08 1.01 -7.23
CA GLY A 113 -20.60 2.12 -8.05
C GLY A 113 -20.94 1.95 -9.53
N GLU A 114 -20.76 0.75 -10.10
CA GLU A 114 -21.13 0.47 -11.49
C GLU A 114 -22.64 0.52 -11.72
N MET A 115 -23.43 0.05 -10.75
CA MET A 115 -24.90 0.15 -10.82
C MET A 115 -25.39 1.60 -10.79
N ILE A 116 -24.76 2.46 -10.02
CA ILE A 116 -25.05 3.92 -10.00
C ILE A 116 -24.75 4.54 -11.38
N ASN A 117 -23.74 4.06 -12.08
CA ASN A 117 -23.40 4.49 -13.44
C ASN A 117 -24.42 4.02 -14.51
N LYS A 118 -25.52 3.37 -14.10
CA LYS A 118 -26.54 2.80 -15.00
C LYS A 118 -25.97 1.78 -15.99
N THR A 119 -24.91 1.10 -15.62
CA THR A 119 -24.33 0.00 -16.37
C THR A 119 -25.24 -1.22 -16.28
N ASP A 120 -25.44 -1.92 -17.39
CA ASP A 120 -26.20 -3.16 -17.43
C ASP A 120 -25.65 -4.19 -16.42
N GLN A 121 -26.54 -4.95 -15.75
CA GLN A 121 -26.13 -5.77 -14.58
C GLN A 121 -24.96 -6.72 -14.90
N GLU A 122 -24.99 -7.38 -16.05
CA GLU A 122 -23.92 -8.29 -16.44
C GLU A 122 -22.59 -7.55 -16.64
N LYS A 123 -22.64 -6.38 -17.26
CA LYS A 123 -21.47 -5.51 -17.45
C LYS A 123 -20.97 -4.94 -16.12
N ALA A 124 -21.89 -4.57 -15.20
CA ALA A 124 -21.57 -4.05 -13.88
C ALA A 124 -20.79 -5.08 -13.05
N VAL A 125 -21.21 -6.34 -13.03
CA VAL A 125 -20.49 -7.42 -12.34
C VAL A 125 -19.08 -7.62 -12.92
N LYS A 126 -18.95 -7.62 -14.22
CA LYS A 126 -17.68 -7.78 -14.94
C LYS A 126 -16.71 -6.62 -14.64
N ALA A 127 -17.24 -5.40 -14.67
CA ALA A 127 -16.50 -4.18 -14.36
C ALA A 127 -16.09 -4.13 -12.87
N ALA A 128 -16.99 -4.50 -11.96
CA ALA A 128 -16.70 -4.59 -10.53
C ALA A 128 -15.58 -5.59 -10.24
N PHE A 129 -15.60 -6.74 -10.91
CA PHE A 129 -14.53 -7.73 -10.81
C PHE A 129 -13.18 -7.18 -11.29
N GLY A 130 -13.17 -6.43 -12.40
CA GLY A 130 -11.96 -5.78 -12.92
C GLY A 130 -11.40 -4.72 -11.98
N SER A 131 -12.26 -3.88 -11.41
CA SER A 131 -11.86 -2.88 -10.40
C SER A 131 -11.31 -3.53 -9.14
N PHE A 132 -11.96 -4.59 -8.68
CA PHE A 132 -11.51 -5.37 -7.53
C PHE A 132 -10.14 -6.04 -7.78
N LEU A 133 -9.96 -6.69 -8.94
CA LEU A 133 -8.68 -7.31 -9.28
C LEU A 133 -7.55 -6.28 -9.38
N GLY A 134 -7.83 -5.13 -10.00
CA GLY A 134 -6.85 -4.03 -10.08
C GLY A 134 -6.44 -3.53 -8.70
N PHE A 135 -7.42 -3.31 -7.82
CA PHE A 135 -7.19 -2.94 -6.42
C PHE A 135 -6.37 -4.01 -5.66
N LEU A 136 -6.76 -5.28 -5.77
CA LEU A 136 -6.08 -6.37 -5.09
C LEU A 136 -4.63 -6.51 -5.54
N THR A 137 -4.38 -6.42 -6.85
CA THR A 137 -3.03 -6.48 -7.43
C THR A 137 -2.15 -5.33 -6.93
N SER A 138 -2.68 -4.12 -6.93
CA SER A 138 -1.98 -2.93 -6.45
C SER A 138 -1.65 -3.03 -4.95
N THR A 139 -2.63 -3.41 -4.13
CA THR A 139 -2.47 -3.63 -2.69
C THR A 139 -1.41 -4.69 -2.40
N PHE A 140 -1.47 -5.83 -3.10
CA PHE A 140 -0.49 -6.90 -2.95
C PHE A 140 0.92 -6.43 -3.31
N LEU A 141 1.08 -5.71 -4.41
CA LEU A 141 2.37 -5.15 -4.82
C LEU A 141 2.94 -4.22 -3.74
N LYS A 142 2.15 -3.27 -3.23
CA LYS A 142 2.56 -2.38 -2.14
C LYS A 142 2.98 -3.15 -0.89
N PHE A 143 2.21 -4.16 -0.52
CA PHE A 143 2.50 -4.98 0.66
C PHE A 143 3.81 -5.74 0.53
N VAL A 144 4.07 -6.37 -0.63
CA VAL A 144 5.35 -7.06 -0.91
C VAL A 144 6.53 -6.11 -0.78
N PHE A 145 6.44 -4.90 -1.36
CA PHE A 145 7.52 -3.93 -1.23
C PHE A 145 7.68 -3.40 0.20
N SER A 146 6.60 -3.21 0.96
CA SER A 146 6.69 -2.85 2.37
C SER A 146 7.36 -3.94 3.22
N ILE A 147 7.18 -5.23 2.90
CA ILE A 147 7.93 -6.34 3.51
C ILE A 147 9.42 -6.26 3.14
N ILE A 148 9.76 -5.90 1.89
CA ILE A 148 11.15 -5.71 1.49
C ILE A 148 11.79 -4.58 2.32
N TYR A 149 11.09 -3.44 2.53
CA TYR A 149 11.58 -2.37 3.39
C TYR A 149 11.77 -2.82 4.85
N LEU A 150 10.86 -3.64 5.37
CA LEU A 150 11.04 -4.26 6.68
C LEU A 150 12.32 -5.11 6.73
N GLY A 151 12.55 -5.92 5.70
CA GLY A 151 13.78 -6.73 5.58
C GLY A 151 15.04 -5.87 5.58
N LEU A 152 15.05 -4.79 4.79
CA LEU A 152 16.18 -3.84 4.74
C LEU A 152 16.42 -3.15 6.08
N PHE A 153 15.34 -2.74 6.76
CA PHE A 153 15.41 -2.16 8.10
C PHE A 153 16.01 -3.14 9.10
N VAL A 154 15.50 -4.36 9.16
CA VAL A 154 16.00 -5.42 10.06
C VAL A 154 17.47 -5.72 9.77
N MET A 155 17.86 -5.82 8.48
CA MET A 155 19.26 -6.02 8.09
C MET A 155 20.15 -4.89 8.61
N LYS A 156 19.75 -3.63 8.47
CA LYS A 156 20.51 -2.47 8.95
C LYS A 156 20.63 -2.46 10.47
N VAL A 157 19.55 -2.66 11.20
CA VAL A 157 19.57 -2.72 12.66
C VAL A 157 20.44 -3.89 13.15
N TRP A 158 20.38 -5.02 12.46
CA TRP A 158 21.19 -6.20 12.81
C TRP A 158 22.69 -5.98 12.54
N GLU A 159 23.03 -5.37 11.41
CA GLU A 159 24.40 -5.05 11.01
C GLU A 159 25.09 -4.14 12.03
N TYR A 160 24.37 -3.16 12.56
CA TYR A 160 24.90 -2.14 13.48
C TYR A 160 24.43 -2.33 14.94
N LYS A 161 23.92 -3.51 15.31
CA LYS A 161 23.34 -3.76 16.65
C LYS A 161 24.27 -3.43 17.80
N SER A 162 25.57 -3.74 17.68
CA SER A 162 26.58 -3.49 18.74
C SER A 162 26.92 -2.00 18.92
N ALA A 163 26.54 -1.14 17.97
CA ALA A 163 26.70 0.29 18.07
C ALA A 163 25.40 0.99 18.51
N ILE A 164 24.24 0.36 18.25
CA ILE A 164 22.91 0.87 18.63
C ILE A 164 22.57 0.53 20.08
N PHE A 165 22.89 -0.70 20.51
CA PHE A 165 22.58 -1.28 21.84
C PHE A 165 23.85 -1.53 22.64
#